data_3a6bca838459ef602e320e8862aaefaf
#
_entry.id   3a6bca838459ef602e320e8862aaefaf
#
_cell.length_a   1.000
_cell.length_b   1.000
_cell.length_c   1.000
_cell.angle_alpha   90.00
_cell.angle_beta   90.00
_cell.angle_gamma   90.00
#
_symmetry.space_group_name_H-M   'P 1'
#
loop_
_entity.id
_entity.type
_entity.pdbx_description
1 polymer ?
#
loop_
_entity_poly.entity_id
_entity_poly.type
_entity_poly.pdbx_seq_one_letter_code
_entity_poly.pdbx_strand_id
1 'polypeptide(L)'
;MQRETVWLVEDEQGIADTLVYMLQQEGFAVEVFERGLPVLDKARQQVPDVMILDVGLPDISGFELCRQLLALHPALPVLFLTARSEEVDRLLGLEIGADDYVAKPFSPREVCARVRTLLRRVKKFSSPSPVIRIGHFELNEPAAQISWFDTPLTLTRYEFLLLKTLLKSPGRVWSRLQLMDSVWEDAQDTYDRTVDTHIKTLRAKLRAINPDLSPINTHRGMGYSLRGL
;
A
#
# COMPACT_ATOMS: atom_id res chain seq x y z
N MET A 1 4.05 23.80 11.78
CA MET A 1 4.07 22.49 11.13
C MET A 1 2.68 22.26 10.57
N GLN A 2 2.57 21.87 9.31
CA GLN A 2 1.29 21.53 8.69
C GLN A 2 0.79 20.23 9.31
N ARG A 3 -0.50 20.18 9.69
CA ARG A 3 -1.09 18.94 10.23
C ARG A 3 -1.27 17.94 9.10
N GLU A 4 -0.99 16.67 9.38
CA GLU A 4 -1.26 15.59 8.43
C GLU A 4 -2.76 15.40 8.24
N THR A 5 -3.17 15.21 6.99
CA THR A 5 -4.57 15.11 6.59
C THR A 5 -4.98 13.66 6.45
N VAL A 6 -6.09 13.32 7.10
CA VAL A 6 -6.73 11.99 7.04
C VAL A 6 -8.08 12.16 6.36
N TRP A 7 -8.32 11.43 5.29
CA TRP A 7 -9.69 11.28 4.77
C TRP A 7 -10.29 9.99 5.30
N LEU A 8 -11.43 10.12 5.96
CA LEU A 8 -12.22 9.03 6.50
C LEU A 8 -13.48 8.85 5.65
N VAL A 9 -13.61 7.69 5.02
CA VAL A 9 -14.79 7.33 4.21
C VAL A 9 -15.53 6.22 4.96
N GLU A 10 -16.62 6.61 5.62
CA GLU A 10 -17.42 5.76 6.51
C GLU A 10 -18.84 6.29 6.53
N ASP A 11 -19.84 5.47 6.24
CA ASP A 11 -21.26 5.85 6.20
C ASP A 11 -21.95 5.71 7.56
N GLU A 12 -21.39 4.93 8.49
CA GLU A 12 -21.90 4.83 9.86
C GLU A 12 -21.44 6.02 10.71
N GLN A 13 -22.32 7.01 10.91
CA GLN A 13 -21.99 8.27 11.61
C GLN A 13 -21.39 8.05 13.01
N GLY A 14 -21.91 7.05 13.78
CA GLY A 14 -21.36 6.76 15.12
C GLY A 14 -19.92 6.29 15.12
N ILE A 15 -19.51 5.55 14.08
CA ILE A 15 -18.11 5.14 13.87
C ILE A 15 -17.29 6.34 13.43
N ALA A 16 -17.78 7.10 12.45
CA ALA A 16 -17.11 8.28 11.92
C ALA A 16 -16.83 9.30 13.02
N ASP A 17 -17.81 9.68 13.83
CA ASP A 17 -17.67 10.67 14.92
C ASP A 17 -16.63 10.22 15.94
N THR A 18 -16.63 8.94 16.30
CA THR A 18 -15.67 8.38 17.25
C THR A 18 -14.24 8.44 16.70
N LEU A 19 -14.04 8.07 15.43
CA LEU A 19 -12.73 8.11 14.78
C LEU A 19 -12.25 9.52 14.57
N VAL A 20 -13.13 10.44 14.15
CA VAL A 20 -12.80 11.87 14.00
C VAL A 20 -12.28 12.45 15.31
N TYR A 21 -13.03 12.23 16.41
CA TYR A 21 -12.62 12.70 17.73
C TYR A 21 -11.23 12.20 18.10
N MET A 22 -10.99 10.89 17.97
CA MET A 22 -9.70 10.28 18.35
C MET A 22 -8.55 10.74 17.46
N LEU A 23 -8.75 10.82 16.15
CA LEU A 23 -7.73 11.26 15.21
C LEU A 23 -7.37 12.74 15.41
N GLN A 24 -8.36 13.58 15.70
CA GLN A 24 -8.12 15.00 16.03
C GLN A 24 -7.35 15.18 17.34
N GLN A 25 -7.61 14.35 18.36
CA GLN A 25 -6.83 14.32 19.61
C GLN A 25 -5.36 13.94 19.35
N GLU A 26 -5.09 13.11 18.36
CA GLU A 26 -3.73 12.74 17.93
C GLU A 26 -3.08 13.83 17.03
N GLY A 27 -3.80 14.92 16.74
CA GLY A 27 -3.27 16.08 16.00
C GLY A 27 -3.49 16.05 14.49
N PHE A 28 -4.23 15.08 13.97
CA PHE A 28 -4.56 15.01 12.54
C PHE A 28 -5.65 16.02 12.13
N ALA A 29 -5.60 16.47 10.89
CA ALA A 29 -6.71 17.13 10.24
C ALA A 29 -7.58 16.08 9.55
N VAL A 30 -8.85 15.94 9.96
CA VAL A 30 -9.72 14.86 9.45
C VAL A 30 -10.81 15.47 8.59
N GLU A 31 -11.01 14.87 7.43
CA GLU A 31 -12.15 15.15 6.55
C GLU A 31 -12.95 13.85 6.35
N VAL A 32 -14.28 13.96 6.50
CA VAL A 32 -15.20 12.80 6.48
C VAL A 32 -16.01 12.80 5.21
N PHE A 33 -16.22 11.61 4.65
CA PHE A 33 -17.07 11.35 3.51
C PHE A 33 -17.99 10.17 3.86
N GLU A 34 -19.29 10.35 3.68
CA GLU A 34 -20.28 9.27 3.87
C GLU A 34 -20.43 8.37 2.63
N ARG A 35 -19.77 8.74 1.52
CA ARG A 35 -19.86 8.09 0.21
C ARG A 35 -18.52 8.12 -0.52
N GLY A 36 -18.29 7.12 -1.36
CA GLY A 36 -17.03 6.97 -2.08
C GLY A 36 -16.91 7.83 -3.35
N LEU A 37 -17.99 8.02 -4.11
CA LEU A 37 -17.92 8.75 -5.38
C LEU A 37 -17.43 10.20 -5.23
N PRO A 38 -17.88 11.00 -4.23
CA PRO A 38 -17.35 12.34 -4.01
C PRO A 38 -15.84 12.38 -3.72
N VAL A 39 -15.31 11.30 -3.14
CA VAL A 39 -13.87 11.16 -2.85
C VAL A 39 -13.05 11.12 -4.13
N LEU A 40 -13.51 10.41 -5.16
CA LEU A 40 -12.82 10.31 -6.45
C LEU A 40 -12.70 11.67 -7.14
N ASP A 41 -13.77 12.47 -7.11
CA ASP A 41 -13.76 13.80 -7.71
C ASP A 41 -12.79 14.73 -6.97
N LYS A 42 -12.77 14.64 -5.64
CA LYS A 42 -11.84 15.43 -4.82
C LYS A 42 -10.40 14.97 -4.98
N ALA A 43 -10.17 13.66 -5.10
CA ALA A 43 -8.84 13.09 -5.25
C ALA A 43 -8.10 13.53 -6.53
N ARG A 44 -8.83 14.02 -7.54
CA ARG A 44 -8.24 14.63 -8.74
C ARG A 44 -7.60 15.98 -8.49
N GLN A 45 -7.97 16.67 -7.41
CA GLN A 45 -7.55 18.04 -7.09
C GLN A 45 -6.64 18.06 -5.87
N GLN A 46 -6.88 17.20 -4.91
CA GLN A 46 -6.21 17.16 -3.63
C GLN A 46 -6.07 15.70 -3.19
N VAL A 47 -4.97 15.36 -2.50
CA VAL A 47 -4.74 14.03 -1.94
C VAL A 47 -4.45 14.15 -0.45
N PRO A 48 -5.02 13.29 0.42
CA PRO A 48 -4.66 13.26 1.85
C PRO A 48 -3.32 12.56 2.07
N ASP A 49 -2.78 12.70 3.27
CA ASP A 49 -1.58 11.97 3.69
C ASP A 49 -1.88 10.49 3.96
N VAL A 50 -3.13 10.15 4.33
CA VAL A 50 -3.62 8.79 4.51
C VAL A 50 -5.14 8.71 4.32
N MET A 51 -5.61 7.59 3.78
CA MET A 51 -7.03 7.27 3.62
C MET A 51 -7.44 6.17 4.60
N ILE A 52 -8.57 6.37 5.30
CA ILE A 52 -9.29 5.32 6.03
C ILE A 52 -10.56 5.05 5.26
N LEU A 53 -10.84 3.80 4.91
CA LEU A 53 -11.84 3.46 3.93
C LEU A 53 -12.68 2.27 4.39
N ASP A 54 -13.98 2.49 4.61
CA ASP A 54 -14.89 1.37 4.80
C ASP A 54 -15.10 0.59 3.49
N VAL A 55 -15.19 -0.73 3.61
CA VAL A 55 -15.48 -1.62 2.48
C VAL A 55 -16.94 -1.52 2.06
N GLY A 56 -17.86 -1.34 3.03
CA GLY A 56 -19.30 -1.42 2.87
C GLY A 56 -20.01 -0.11 2.50
N LEU A 57 -19.43 0.74 1.67
CA LEU A 57 -20.03 2.03 1.30
C LEU A 57 -21.31 1.88 0.45
N PRO A 58 -22.27 2.85 0.57
CA PRO A 58 -23.59 2.73 -0.05
C PRO A 58 -23.61 2.95 -1.57
N ASP A 59 -22.61 3.59 -2.16
CA ASP A 59 -22.58 4.01 -3.57
C ASP A 59 -21.53 3.28 -4.41
N ILE A 60 -20.43 2.90 -3.84
CA ILE A 60 -19.34 2.16 -4.49
C ILE A 60 -18.66 1.27 -3.44
N SER A 61 -18.27 0.05 -3.81
CA SER A 61 -17.48 -0.78 -2.90
C SER A 61 -16.17 -0.08 -2.54
N GLY A 62 -15.76 -0.12 -1.25
CA GLY A 62 -14.48 0.44 -0.81
C GLY A 62 -13.29 -0.16 -1.57
N PHE A 63 -13.35 -1.41 -1.99
CA PHE A 63 -12.32 -2.03 -2.81
C PHE A 63 -12.21 -1.38 -4.19
N GLU A 64 -13.32 -1.14 -4.86
CA GLU A 64 -13.32 -0.49 -6.17
C GLU A 64 -12.88 0.98 -6.06
N LEU A 65 -13.32 1.66 -5.00
CA LEU A 65 -12.86 3.02 -4.70
C LEU A 65 -11.33 3.05 -4.49
N CYS A 66 -10.79 2.14 -3.68
CA CYS A 66 -9.35 2.02 -3.46
C CYS A 66 -8.59 1.78 -4.76
N ARG A 67 -9.06 0.86 -5.61
CA ARG A 67 -8.45 0.57 -6.89
C ARG A 67 -8.34 1.81 -7.79
N GLN A 68 -9.41 2.61 -7.85
CA GLN A 68 -9.44 3.84 -8.64
C GLN A 68 -8.54 4.93 -8.03
N LEU A 69 -8.54 5.07 -6.70
CA LEU A 69 -7.67 6.02 -5.99
C LEU A 69 -6.19 5.68 -6.19
N LEU A 70 -5.80 4.40 -6.07
CA LEU A 70 -4.42 3.98 -6.28
C LEU A 70 -3.98 4.05 -7.75
N ALA A 71 -4.91 3.99 -8.70
CA ALA A 71 -4.61 4.29 -10.10
C ALA A 71 -4.26 5.77 -10.33
N LEU A 72 -4.86 6.69 -9.56
CA LEU A 72 -4.56 8.11 -9.59
C LEU A 72 -3.34 8.46 -8.73
N HIS A 73 -3.25 7.87 -7.55
CA HIS A 73 -2.25 8.15 -6.50
C HIS A 73 -1.64 6.84 -5.97
N PRO A 74 -0.70 6.22 -6.69
CA PRO A 74 -0.16 4.89 -6.34
C PRO A 74 0.53 4.81 -4.98
N ALA A 75 1.00 5.95 -4.45
CA ALA A 75 1.69 6.03 -3.17
C ALA A 75 0.77 6.41 -2.00
N LEU A 76 -0.54 6.60 -2.23
CA LEU A 76 -1.50 6.95 -1.19
C LEU A 76 -1.66 5.80 -0.20
N PRO A 77 -1.34 5.97 1.09
CA PRO A 77 -1.58 4.95 2.09
C PRO A 77 -3.07 4.76 2.33
N VAL A 78 -3.52 3.50 2.30
CA VAL A 78 -4.92 3.14 2.53
C VAL A 78 -5.04 2.12 3.64
N LEU A 79 -5.86 2.45 4.66
CA LEU A 79 -6.29 1.57 5.73
C LEU A 79 -7.75 1.19 5.53
N PHE A 80 -8.05 -0.07 5.35
CA PHE A 80 -9.43 -0.53 5.29
C PHE A 80 -10.05 -0.74 6.68
N LEU A 81 -11.34 -0.37 6.78
CA LEU A 81 -12.24 -0.84 7.83
C LEU A 81 -13.18 -1.89 7.22
N THR A 82 -13.31 -3.05 7.84
CA THR A 82 -14.12 -4.15 7.28
C THR A 82 -15.00 -4.82 8.33
N ALA A 83 -16.23 -5.12 7.99
CA ALA A 83 -17.23 -5.74 8.89
C ALA A 83 -17.06 -7.26 9.04
N ARG A 84 -15.85 -7.79 9.15
CA ARG A 84 -15.46 -9.20 9.31
C ARG A 84 -15.07 -9.96 8.04
N SER A 85 -13.88 -10.41 8.08
CA SER A 85 -13.36 -11.79 8.16
C SER A 85 -13.90 -12.81 7.17
N GLU A 86 -14.34 -12.44 5.99
CA GLU A 86 -14.08 -13.35 4.92
C GLU A 86 -12.61 -13.15 4.56
N GLU A 87 -11.83 -14.21 4.73
CA GLU A 87 -10.42 -14.30 4.32
C GLU A 87 -10.23 -13.77 2.90
N VAL A 88 -11.28 -13.86 2.09
CA VAL A 88 -11.41 -13.32 0.74
C VAL A 88 -11.34 -11.80 0.69
N ASP A 89 -12.01 -11.06 1.60
CA ASP A 89 -12.03 -9.59 1.60
C ASP A 89 -10.65 -9.02 2.00
N ARG A 90 -9.97 -9.68 2.93
CA ARG A 90 -8.60 -9.32 3.33
C ARG A 90 -7.61 -9.56 2.19
N LEU A 91 -7.72 -10.70 1.52
CA LEU A 91 -6.89 -11.02 0.36
C LEU A 91 -7.14 -10.04 -0.79
N LEU A 92 -8.41 -9.73 -1.06
CA LEU A 92 -8.79 -8.80 -2.12
C LEU A 92 -8.28 -7.38 -1.85
N GLY A 93 -8.37 -6.89 -0.61
CA GLY A 93 -7.86 -5.58 -0.22
C GLY A 93 -6.34 -5.45 -0.40
N LEU A 94 -5.59 -6.48 -0.03
CA LEU A 94 -4.14 -6.54 -0.22
C LEU A 94 -3.75 -6.71 -1.69
N GLU A 95 -4.51 -7.48 -2.47
CA GLU A 95 -4.31 -7.61 -3.92
C GLU A 95 -4.51 -6.28 -4.66
N ILE A 96 -5.43 -5.44 -4.20
CA ILE A 96 -5.68 -4.10 -4.74
C ILE A 96 -4.55 -3.12 -4.39
N GLY A 97 -3.79 -3.39 -3.33
CA GLY A 97 -2.63 -2.58 -2.92
C GLY A 97 -2.88 -1.70 -1.69
N ALA A 98 -3.92 -1.97 -0.91
CA ALA A 98 -4.09 -1.33 0.40
C ALA A 98 -2.94 -1.69 1.35
N ASP A 99 -2.66 -0.81 2.29
CA ASP A 99 -1.49 -0.91 3.16
C ASP A 99 -1.75 -1.70 4.45
N ASP A 100 -2.99 -1.66 4.94
CA ASP A 100 -3.41 -2.34 6.16
C ASP A 100 -4.93 -2.42 6.23
N TYR A 101 -5.44 -3.21 7.17
CA TYR A 101 -6.88 -3.35 7.40
C TYR A 101 -7.16 -3.52 8.91
N VAL A 102 -8.38 -3.14 9.31
CA VAL A 102 -8.90 -3.31 10.67
C VAL A 102 -10.30 -3.89 10.59
N ALA A 103 -10.51 -5.01 11.28
CA ALA A 103 -11.84 -5.65 11.33
C ALA A 103 -12.75 -4.96 12.36
N LYS A 104 -14.01 -4.68 11.97
CA LYS A 104 -15.07 -4.25 12.89
C LYS A 104 -15.55 -5.47 13.72
N PRO A 105 -15.75 -5.36 15.04
CA PRO A 105 -15.57 -4.18 15.87
C PRO A 105 -14.09 -3.97 16.25
N PHE A 106 -13.64 -2.73 16.21
CA PHE A 106 -12.27 -2.34 16.50
C PHE A 106 -12.17 -1.33 17.64
N SER A 107 -10.98 -1.19 18.21
CA SER A 107 -10.67 -0.09 19.09
C SER A 107 -10.28 1.15 18.28
N PRO A 108 -10.86 2.35 18.51
CA PRO A 108 -10.42 3.58 17.85
C PRO A 108 -8.93 3.87 18.05
N ARG A 109 -8.35 3.46 19.18
CA ARG A 109 -6.90 3.56 19.46
C ARG A 109 -6.07 2.69 18.52
N GLU A 110 -6.58 1.53 18.13
CA GLU A 110 -5.92 0.66 17.14
C GLU A 110 -5.84 1.37 15.78
N VAL A 111 -6.95 1.93 15.32
CA VAL A 111 -6.99 2.68 14.04
C VAL A 111 -5.97 3.82 14.07
N CYS A 112 -5.94 4.64 15.14
CA CYS A 112 -4.97 5.72 15.29
C CYS A 112 -3.52 5.20 15.28
N ALA A 113 -3.23 4.08 15.94
CA ALA A 113 -1.88 3.50 15.96
C ALA A 113 -1.44 3.04 14.56
N ARG A 114 -2.34 2.43 13.78
CA ARG A 114 -2.08 2.01 12.41
C ARG A 114 -1.88 3.20 11.47
N VAL A 115 -2.71 4.24 11.57
CA VAL A 115 -2.55 5.51 10.83
C VAL A 115 -1.16 6.12 11.08
N ARG A 116 -0.74 6.22 12.36
CA ARG A 116 0.61 6.71 12.70
C ARG A 116 1.71 5.84 12.09
N THR A 117 1.53 4.53 12.11
CA THR A 117 2.51 3.60 11.53
C THR A 117 2.61 3.80 10.02
N LEU A 118 1.48 3.93 9.32
CA LEU A 118 1.46 4.19 7.88
C LEU A 118 2.17 5.50 7.53
N LEU A 119 1.83 6.60 8.22
CA LEU A 119 2.42 7.92 7.99
C LEU A 119 3.93 7.96 8.33
N ARG A 120 4.36 7.31 9.42
CA ARG A 120 5.79 7.21 9.77
C ARG A 120 6.59 6.49 8.68
N ARG A 121 6.00 5.49 8.04
CA ARG A 121 6.64 4.77 6.94
C ARG A 121 6.83 5.67 5.73
N VAL A 122 5.81 6.46 5.35
CA VAL A 122 5.92 7.45 4.26
C VAL A 122 7.03 8.45 4.53
N LYS A 123 7.12 8.98 5.76
CA LYS A 123 8.18 9.94 6.14
C LYS A 123 9.60 9.34 6.11
N LYS A 124 9.76 8.09 6.47
CA LYS A 124 11.08 7.41 6.39
C LYS A 124 11.64 7.37 4.97
N PHE A 125 10.78 7.42 3.95
CA PHE A 125 11.19 7.45 2.55
C PHE A 125 11.51 8.86 2.03
N SER A 126 11.28 9.92 2.82
CA SER A 126 11.46 11.32 2.39
C SER A 126 12.85 11.90 2.69
N SER A 127 13.81 11.14 3.20
CA SER A 127 15.18 11.60 3.46
C SER A 127 16.05 11.53 2.19
N PRO A 128 16.95 12.50 1.92
CA PRO A 128 17.79 12.48 0.74
C PRO A 128 18.84 11.36 0.83
N SER A 129 18.61 10.27 0.12
CA SER A 129 19.58 9.19 -0.08
C SER A 129 19.96 9.12 -1.55
N PRO A 130 21.17 8.68 -1.89
CA PRO A 130 21.60 8.60 -3.29
C PRO A 130 20.74 7.62 -4.08
N VAL A 131 20.50 7.94 -5.34
CA VAL A 131 19.88 7.01 -6.30
C VAL A 131 20.83 5.82 -6.48
N ILE A 132 20.31 4.63 -6.22
CA ILE A 132 21.06 3.37 -6.35
C ILE A 132 20.76 2.76 -7.72
N ARG A 133 21.79 2.53 -8.52
CA ARG A 133 21.67 1.83 -9.81
C ARG A 133 22.04 0.37 -9.66
N ILE A 134 21.15 -0.53 -10.12
CA ILE A 134 21.34 -1.97 -10.08
C ILE A 134 20.91 -2.54 -11.44
N GLY A 135 21.88 -2.81 -12.30
CA GLY A 135 21.61 -3.16 -13.70
C GLY A 135 20.83 -2.04 -14.39
N HIS A 136 19.67 -2.39 -14.95
CA HIS A 136 18.77 -1.43 -15.60
C HIS A 136 17.75 -0.80 -14.64
N PHE A 137 17.84 -1.07 -13.34
CA PHE A 137 17.01 -0.43 -12.33
C PHE A 137 17.68 0.80 -11.73
N GLU A 138 16.90 1.82 -11.49
CA GLU A 138 17.21 2.94 -10.63
C GLU A 138 16.28 2.97 -9.44
N LEU A 139 16.84 2.89 -8.25
CA LEU A 139 16.08 2.97 -6.98
C LEU A 139 16.34 4.33 -6.33
N ASN A 140 15.31 5.15 -6.26
CA ASN A 140 15.27 6.39 -5.49
C ASN A 140 14.41 6.13 -4.24
N GLU A 141 15.07 5.73 -3.13
CA GLU A 141 14.36 5.39 -1.89
C GLU A 141 13.60 6.58 -1.31
N PRO A 142 14.15 7.82 -1.26
CA PRO A 142 13.44 8.97 -0.73
C PRO A 142 12.18 9.34 -1.49
N ALA A 143 12.20 9.17 -2.80
CA ALA A 143 11.05 9.45 -3.66
C ALA A 143 10.08 8.25 -3.74
N ALA A 144 10.38 7.13 -3.06
CA ALA A 144 9.68 5.85 -3.18
C ALA A 144 9.48 5.45 -4.66
N GLN A 145 10.49 5.70 -5.50
CA GLN A 145 10.42 5.50 -6.93
C GLN A 145 11.44 4.47 -7.40
N ILE A 146 11.01 3.57 -8.27
CA ILE A 146 11.88 2.67 -9.00
C ILE A 146 11.63 2.89 -10.49
N SER A 147 12.71 3.09 -11.26
CA SER A 147 12.67 3.10 -12.71
C SER A 147 13.25 1.80 -13.26
N TRP A 148 12.75 1.38 -14.43
CA TRP A 148 13.22 0.24 -15.21
C TRP A 148 13.48 0.69 -16.63
N PHE A 149 14.72 0.58 -17.12
CA PHE A 149 15.17 1.20 -18.38
C PHE A 149 14.79 2.68 -18.47
N ASP A 150 15.17 3.47 -17.48
CA ASP A 150 14.90 4.90 -17.34
C ASP A 150 13.40 5.27 -17.32
N THR A 151 12.51 4.28 -17.35
CA THR A 151 11.06 4.47 -17.30
C THR A 151 10.55 4.28 -15.86
N PRO A 152 9.93 5.29 -15.23
CA PRO A 152 9.36 5.17 -13.92
C PRO A 152 8.27 4.10 -13.85
N LEU A 153 8.35 3.21 -12.86
CA LEU A 153 7.32 2.20 -12.60
C LEU A 153 6.21 2.79 -11.72
N THR A 154 4.97 2.63 -12.14
CA THR A 154 3.81 2.94 -11.30
C THR A 154 3.55 1.78 -10.35
N LEU A 155 4.09 1.86 -9.14
CA LEU A 155 4.05 0.81 -8.13
C LEU A 155 3.14 1.18 -6.98
N THR A 156 2.35 0.21 -6.49
CA THR A 156 1.76 0.31 -5.17
C THR A 156 2.86 0.21 -4.11
N ARG A 157 2.54 0.54 -2.88
CA ARG A 157 3.51 0.49 -1.78
C ARG A 157 4.15 -0.90 -1.62
N TYR A 158 3.35 -1.97 -1.60
CA TYR A 158 3.90 -3.33 -1.43
C TYR A 158 4.70 -3.79 -2.63
N GLU A 159 4.31 -3.44 -3.83
CA GLU A 159 5.11 -3.68 -5.02
C GLU A 159 6.47 -2.96 -4.94
N PHE A 160 6.47 -1.69 -4.50
CA PHE A 160 7.70 -0.94 -4.27
C PHE A 160 8.58 -1.62 -3.21
N LEU A 161 8.03 -1.98 -2.05
CA LEU A 161 8.78 -2.60 -0.96
C LEU A 161 9.33 -3.97 -1.35
N LEU A 162 8.53 -4.81 -2.03
CA LEU A 162 8.98 -6.10 -2.56
C LEU A 162 10.11 -5.94 -3.56
N LEU A 163 9.94 -5.08 -4.56
CA LEU A 163 10.96 -4.86 -5.57
C LEU A 163 12.23 -4.26 -4.97
N LYS A 164 12.11 -3.31 -4.04
CA LYS A 164 13.21 -2.74 -3.26
C LYS A 164 13.96 -3.82 -2.48
N THR A 165 13.27 -4.73 -1.79
CA THR A 165 13.88 -5.82 -1.03
C THR A 165 14.69 -6.74 -1.95
N LEU A 166 14.14 -7.08 -3.10
CA LEU A 166 14.85 -7.90 -4.10
C LEU A 166 16.05 -7.17 -4.70
N LEU A 167 15.93 -5.85 -4.98
CA LEU A 167 17.00 -5.00 -5.51
C LEU A 167 18.16 -4.84 -4.52
N LYS A 168 17.90 -4.75 -3.23
CA LYS A 168 18.96 -4.62 -2.21
C LYS A 168 19.84 -5.86 -2.06
N SER A 169 19.39 -7.01 -2.59
CA SER A 169 20.14 -8.26 -2.52
C SER A 169 19.99 -9.08 -3.80
N PRO A 170 20.54 -8.62 -4.93
CA PRO A 170 20.44 -9.34 -6.21
C PRO A 170 21.02 -10.73 -6.08
N GLY A 171 20.37 -11.71 -6.70
CA GLY A 171 20.76 -13.13 -6.66
C GLY A 171 20.36 -13.87 -5.39
N ARG A 172 20.06 -13.20 -4.29
CA ARG A 172 19.57 -13.85 -3.07
C ARG A 172 18.18 -14.41 -3.30
N VAL A 173 17.96 -15.67 -2.92
CA VAL A 173 16.63 -16.27 -2.87
C VAL A 173 15.97 -15.90 -1.55
N TRP A 174 14.83 -15.23 -1.65
CA TRP A 174 13.98 -14.87 -0.53
C TRP A 174 12.79 -15.82 -0.46
N SER A 175 12.57 -16.47 0.69
CA SER A 175 11.35 -17.23 0.89
C SER A 175 10.13 -16.31 0.96
N ARG A 176 8.92 -16.85 0.72
CA ARG A 176 7.68 -16.10 0.87
C ARG A 176 7.54 -15.49 2.25
N LEU A 177 7.85 -16.28 3.27
CA LEU A 177 7.80 -15.84 4.67
C LEU A 177 8.78 -14.67 4.91
N GLN A 178 10.03 -14.79 4.45
CA GLN A 178 11.01 -13.70 4.58
C GLN A 178 10.58 -12.41 3.86
N LEU A 179 9.96 -12.53 2.69
CA LEU A 179 9.41 -11.36 1.99
C LEU A 179 8.23 -10.77 2.75
N MET A 180 7.36 -11.62 3.31
CA MET A 180 6.27 -11.19 4.19
C MET A 180 6.82 -10.40 5.37
N ASP A 181 7.73 -10.96 6.15
CA ASP A 181 8.32 -10.32 7.33
C ASP A 181 9.02 -9.00 7.00
N SER A 182 9.66 -8.92 5.82
CA SER A 182 10.40 -7.72 5.40
C SER A 182 9.51 -6.60 4.91
N VAL A 183 8.32 -6.89 4.41
CA VAL A 183 7.44 -5.96 3.71
C VAL A 183 6.19 -5.62 4.52
N TRP A 184 5.68 -6.58 5.30
CA TRP A 184 4.47 -6.46 6.13
C TRP A 184 4.80 -6.60 7.62
N GLU A 185 5.69 -5.75 8.15
CA GLU A 185 6.26 -5.80 9.51
C GLU A 185 5.24 -5.97 10.67
N ASP A 186 3.95 -5.68 10.46
CA ASP A 186 2.91 -5.73 11.49
C ASP A 186 1.72 -6.64 11.12
N ALA A 187 1.79 -7.41 10.05
CA ALA A 187 0.67 -8.26 9.61
C ALA A 187 0.80 -9.68 10.19
N GLN A 188 0.29 -9.89 11.40
CA GLN A 188 0.37 -11.18 12.11
C GLN A 188 -0.40 -12.34 11.44
N ASP A 189 -1.25 -12.07 10.42
CA ASP A 189 -2.14 -13.07 9.81
C ASP A 189 -2.20 -13.02 8.27
N THR A 190 -1.16 -12.55 7.58
CA THR A 190 -1.22 -12.45 6.12
C THR A 190 -0.59 -13.68 5.47
N TYR A 191 -1.39 -14.39 4.65
CA TYR A 191 -1.00 -15.67 4.02
C TYR A 191 0.01 -15.51 2.87
N ASP A 192 0.82 -16.54 2.65
CA ASP A 192 1.84 -16.72 1.59
C ASP A 192 1.39 -16.28 0.16
N ARG A 193 0.08 -16.34 -0.12
CA ARG A 193 -0.49 -16.02 -1.45
C ARG A 193 -0.41 -14.55 -1.83
N THR A 194 -0.33 -13.65 -0.87
CA THR A 194 -0.23 -12.20 -1.12
C THR A 194 1.07 -11.85 -1.85
N VAL A 195 2.19 -12.47 -1.48
CA VAL A 195 3.48 -12.26 -2.15
C VAL A 195 3.40 -12.66 -3.62
N ASP A 196 2.82 -13.83 -3.92
CA ASP A 196 2.73 -14.37 -5.28
C ASP A 196 1.92 -13.43 -6.20
N THR A 197 0.85 -12.84 -5.69
CA THR A 197 0.03 -11.88 -6.44
C THR A 197 0.79 -10.61 -6.76
N HIS A 198 1.47 -10.01 -5.78
CA HIS A 198 2.29 -8.80 -6.03
C HIS A 198 3.45 -9.09 -6.98
N ILE A 199 4.09 -10.25 -6.87
CA ILE A 199 5.13 -10.68 -7.83
C ILE A 199 4.55 -10.82 -9.25
N LYS A 200 3.34 -11.37 -9.40
CA LYS A 200 2.65 -11.47 -10.70
C LYS A 200 2.42 -10.09 -11.30
N THR A 201 1.91 -9.15 -10.50
CA THR A 201 1.64 -7.77 -10.94
C THR A 201 2.93 -7.02 -11.28
N LEU A 202 3.97 -7.15 -10.46
CA LEU A 202 5.29 -6.59 -10.74
C LEU A 202 5.85 -7.09 -12.06
N ARG A 203 5.78 -8.40 -12.32
CA ARG A 203 6.22 -8.97 -13.61
C ARG A 203 5.44 -8.40 -14.79
N ALA A 204 4.14 -8.18 -14.64
CA ALA A 204 3.32 -7.58 -15.70
C ALA A 204 3.78 -6.15 -16.01
N LYS A 205 4.03 -5.34 -14.98
CA LYS A 205 4.53 -3.96 -15.12
C LYS A 205 5.92 -3.90 -15.74
N LEU A 206 6.82 -4.79 -15.35
CA LEU A 206 8.16 -4.87 -15.92
C LEU A 206 8.14 -5.29 -17.40
N ARG A 207 7.30 -6.29 -17.75
CA ARG A 207 7.12 -6.72 -19.14
C ARG A 207 6.48 -5.68 -20.05
N ALA A 208 5.64 -4.81 -19.51
CA ALA A 208 5.05 -3.72 -20.27
C ALA A 208 6.09 -2.73 -20.79
N ILE A 209 7.25 -2.60 -20.09
CA ILE A 209 8.36 -1.74 -20.51
C ILE A 209 9.37 -2.53 -21.37
N ASN A 210 9.73 -3.73 -20.95
CA ASN A 210 10.64 -4.59 -21.68
C ASN A 210 10.15 -6.05 -21.67
N PRO A 211 9.51 -6.54 -22.75
CA PRO A 211 8.93 -7.88 -22.82
C PRO A 211 9.96 -9.01 -22.87
N ASP A 212 11.19 -8.71 -23.30
CA ASP A 212 12.24 -9.71 -23.52
C ASP A 212 12.97 -10.08 -22.22
N LEU A 213 12.83 -9.27 -21.17
CA LEU A 213 13.50 -9.47 -19.90
C LEU A 213 12.52 -9.78 -18.77
N SER A 214 12.87 -10.82 -18.01
CA SER A 214 12.15 -11.22 -16.78
C SER A 214 13.12 -11.23 -15.60
N PRO A 215 13.31 -10.08 -14.91
CA PRO A 215 14.35 -9.97 -13.88
C PRO A 215 14.00 -10.69 -12.58
N ILE A 216 12.73 -11.03 -12.33
CA ILE A 216 12.31 -11.73 -11.12
C ILE A 216 12.20 -13.23 -11.42
N ASN A 217 13.06 -14.03 -10.79
CA ASN A 217 13.06 -15.48 -10.90
C ASN A 217 12.16 -16.13 -9.84
N THR A 218 11.54 -17.26 -10.21
CA THR A 218 10.84 -18.14 -9.27
C THR A 218 11.69 -19.36 -8.99
N HIS A 219 11.95 -19.60 -7.71
CA HIS A 219 12.57 -20.85 -7.22
C HIS A 219 11.46 -21.71 -6.60
N ARG A 220 11.02 -22.74 -7.33
CA ARG A 220 9.89 -23.61 -6.90
C ARG A 220 10.13 -24.16 -5.50
N GLY A 221 9.16 -24.01 -4.61
CA GLY A 221 9.23 -24.40 -3.20
C GLY A 221 10.14 -23.55 -2.32
N MET A 222 10.93 -22.62 -2.88
CA MET A 222 11.90 -21.81 -2.13
C MET A 222 11.54 -20.32 -2.07
N GLY A 223 10.99 -19.73 -3.15
CA GLY A 223 10.62 -18.30 -3.19
C GLY A 223 11.08 -17.57 -4.45
N TYR A 224 11.56 -16.34 -4.29
CA TYR A 224 11.86 -15.42 -5.37
C TYR A 224 13.24 -14.80 -5.23
N SER A 225 13.87 -14.46 -6.37
CA SER A 225 15.10 -13.66 -6.40
C SER A 225 15.07 -12.67 -7.56
N LEU A 226 15.82 -11.58 -7.43
CA LEU A 226 16.16 -10.76 -8.58
C LEU A 226 17.37 -11.37 -9.29
N ARG A 227 17.29 -11.50 -10.62
CA ARG A 227 18.43 -11.94 -11.43
C ARG A 227 19.56 -10.91 -11.30
N GLY A 228 20.79 -11.36 -11.07
CA GLY A 228 21.96 -10.47 -11.18
C GLY A 228 22.05 -10.00 -12.64
N LEU A 229 21.82 -8.70 -12.82
CA LEU A 229 21.82 -8.03 -14.13
C LEU A 229 23.18 -7.36 -14.35
#